data_8d7e9ef9d0ff74ac7eea96cb08442ed5
#
_entry.id   8d7e9ef9d0ff74ac7eea96cb08442ed5
#
_cell.length_a   1.000
_cell.length_b   1.000
_cell.length_c   1.000
_cell.angle_alpha   90.00
_cell.angle_beta   90.00
_cell.angle_gamma   90.00
#
_symmetry.space_group_name_H-M   'P 1'
#
loop_
_entity.id
_entity.type
_entity.pdbx_description
1 polymer ?
#
loop_
_entity_poly.entity_id
_entity_poly.type
_entity_poly.pdbx_seq_one_letter_code
_entity_poly.pdbx_strand_id
1 'polypeptide(L)'
;AGQRFDEDALRMLRAVRFAGQLGFAIEEKTREAIVERADHLKNISAERIRVELTKLLVSKEAGRIRDAYKTGMTKYFLPELDAAMQTEQKNPHHIYTVGEHSICGIELMNCFFGITSDEKIYDKIPENVLETAKKLAAKMDKKQQTVLCMTMLLHDIAKPAVMTVDEKGIGHFIGHPAQSEKMAKKIMRRLTFDNDSISKACRLIRFHD
;
A
#
# COMPACT_ATOMS: atom_id res chain seq x y z
N ALA A 1 -23.60 -6.94 10.47
CA ALA A 1 -22.15 -6.60 10.51
C ALA A 1 -21.87 -5.52 11.57
N GLY A 2 -22.67 -4.44 11.65
CA GLY A 2 -22.41 -3.27 12.52
C GLY A 2 -22.11 -3.61 13.98
N GLN A 3 -22.99 -4.32 14.66
CA GLN A 3 -22.80 -4.69 16.07
C GLN A 3 -21.44 -5.39 16.33
N ARG A 4 -21.01 -6.27 15.42
CA ARG A 4 -19.70 -6.95 15.55
C ARG A 4 -18.52 -6.01 15.36
N PHE A 5 -18.68 -4.91 14.63
CA PHE A 5 -17.67 -3.87 14.48
C PHE A 5 -17.60 -2.97 15.73
N ASP A 6 -18.73 -2.78 16.41
CA ASP A 6 -18.77 -2.05 17.69
C ASP A 6 -18.05 -2.84 18.81
N GLU A 7 -18.13 -4.20 18.78
CA GLU A 7 -17.37 -5.05 19.70
C GLU A 7 -15.83 -5.02 19.44
N ASP A 8 -15.43 -5.04 18.17
CA ASP A 8 -14.01 -5.00 17.78
C ASP A 8 -13.88 -4.39 16.38
N ALA A 9 -13.49 -3.12 16.34
CA ALA A 9 -13.36 -2.34 15.11
C ALA A 9 -12.31 -2.93 14.13
N LEU A 10 -11.31 -3.70 14.63
CA LEU A 10 -10.34 -4.36 13.75
C LEU A 10 -11.00 -5.33 12.77
N ARG A 11 -12.19 -5.85 13.09
CA ARG A 11 -12.97 -6.72 12.18
C ARG A 11 -13.25 -6.05 10.83
N MET A 12 -13.32 -4.72 10.76
CA MET A 12 -13.46 -3.99 9.51
C MET A 12 -12.23 -4.17 8.61
N LEU A 13 -11.04 -3.96 9.15
CA LEU A 13 -9.78 -4.16 8.39
C LEU A 13 -9.57 -5.66 8.07
N ARG A 14 -9.97 -6.56 8.98
CA ARG A 14 -9.98 -8.00 8.73
C ARG A 14 -10.89 -8.39 7.57
N ALA A 15 -12.06 -7.75 7.40
CA ALA A 15 -12.97 -8.01 6.28
C ALA A 15 -12.26 -7.69 4.95
N VAL A 16 -11.58 -6.54 4.85
CA VAL A 16 -10.79 -6.17 3.66
C VAL A 16 -9.64 -7.15 3.43
N ARG A 17 -8.92 -7.54 4.48
CA ARG A 17 -7.85 -8.53 4.37
C ARG A 17 -8.36 -9.89 3.90
N PHE A 18 -9.48 -10.39 4.44
CA PHE A 18 -10.06 -11.66 3.99
C PHE A 18 -10.54 -11.59 2.54
N ALA A 19 -11.15 -10.46 2.14
CA ALA A 19 -11.48 -10.24 0.73
C ALA A 19 -10.23 -10.36 -0.16
N GLY A 20 -9.11 -9.74 0.24
CA GLY A 20 -7.84 -9.81 -0.47
C GLY A 20 -7.20 -11.21 -0.51
N GLN A 21 -7.32 -11.97 0.58
CA GLN A 21 -6.74 -13.32 0.66
C GLN A 21 -7.55 -14.39 -0.07
N LEU A 22 -8.88 -14.28 -0.01
CA LEU A 22 -9.82 -15.30 -0.51
C LEU A 22 -10.44 -14.94 -1.87
N GLY A 23 -10.25 -13.70 -2.34
CA GLY A 23 -10.83 -13.22 -3.58
C GLY A 23 -12.34 -12.98 -3.52
N PHE A 24 -12.90 -12.69 -2.33
CA PHE A 24 -14.32 -12.44 -2.15
C PHE A 24 -14.65 -10.95 -2.22
N ALA A 25 -15.85 -10.63 -2.73
CA ALA A 25 -16.38 -9.28 -2.63
C ALA A 25 -16.93 -9.04 -1.20
N ILE A 26 -16.78 -7.82 -0.72
CA ILE A 26 -17.42 -7.37 0.52
C ILE A 26 -18.87 -6.99 0.16
N GLU A 27 -19.84 -7.61 0.86
CA GLU A 27 -21.25 -7.30 0.71
C GLU A 27 -21.53 -5.81 0.98
N GLU A 28 -22.44 -5.19 0.21
CA GLU A 28 -22.69 -3.74 0.29
C GLU A 28 -23.13 -3.28 1.69
N LYS A 29 -24.05 -3.99 2.33
CA LYS A 29 -24.46 -3.69 3.73
C LYS A 29 -23.30 -3.76 4.72
N THR A 30 -22.32 -4.63 4.46
CA THR A 30 -21.11 -4.73 5.26
C THR A 30 -20.18 -3.54 4.98
N ARG A 31 -20.08 -3.11 3.72
CA ARG A 31 -19.34 -1.91 3.31
C ARG A 31 -19.91 -0.64 3.94
N GLU A 32 -21.23 -0.47 3.88
CA GLU A 32 -21.93 0.65 4.53
C GLU A 32 -21.65 0.68 6.04
N ALA A 33 -21.75 -0.47 6.72
CA ALA A 33 -21.46 -0.57 8.14
C ALA A 33 -19.99 -0.24 8.48
N ILE A 34 -19.04 -0.51 7.56
CA ILE A 34 -17.63 -0.10 7.70
C ILE A 34 -17.51 1.41 7.59
N VAL A 35 -18.14 2.04 6.58
CA VAL A 35 -18.10 3.50 6.39
C VAL A 35 -18.59 4.24 7.63
N GLU A 36 -19.74 3.78 8.21
CA GLU A 36 -20.32 4.37 9.41
C GLU A 36 -19.43 4.29 10.66
N ARG A 37 -18.52 3.31 10.72
CA ARG A 37 -17.74 2.96 11.93
C ARG A 37 -16.24 3.04 11.73
N ALA A 38 -15.77 3.51 10.57
CA ALA A 38 -14.34 3.57 10.25
C ALA A 38 -13.53 4.33 11.30
N ASP A 39 -14.11 5.34 11.95
CA ASP A 39 -13.47 6.14 13.00
C ASP A 39 -13.16 5.35 14.27
N HIS A 40 -13.84 4.22 14.53
CA HIS A 40 -13.53 3.35 15.66
C HIS A 40 -12.13 2.73 15.56
N LEU A 41 -11.52 2.69 14.36
CA LEU A 41 -10.14 2.22 14.18
C LEU A 41 -9.10 3.04 14.96
N LYS A 42 -9.40 4.30 15.30
CA LYS A 42 -8.54 5.13 16.17
C LYS A 42 -8.28 4.51 17.55
N ASN A 43 -9.17 3.61 18.00
CA ASN A 43 -9.07 2.94 19.30
C ASN A 43 -8.33 1.60 19.22
N ILE A 44 -7.90 1.17 18.03
CA ILE A 44 -7.19 -0.10 17.82
C ILE A 44 -5.68 0.14 17.89
N SER A 45 -4.97 -0.75 18.58
CA SER A 45 -3.51 -0.63 18.68
C SER A 45 -2.85 -0.73 17.30
N ALA A 46 -1.81 0.08 17.09
CA ALA A 46 -1.05 0.13 15.85
C ALA A 46 -0.46 -1.24 15.46
N GLU A 47 -0.09 -2.05 16.44
CA GLU A 47 0.41 -3.40 16.22
C GLU A 47 -0.65 -4.31 15.59
N ARG A 48 -1.90 -4.27 16.09
CA ARG A 48 -3.00 -5.06 15.52
C ARG A 48 -3.32 -4.61 14.09
N ILE A 49 -3.31 -3.30 13.84
CA ILE A 49 -3.49 -2.73 12.48
C ILE A 49 -2.36 -3.20 11.58
N ARG A 50 -1.09 -3.12 12.00
CA ARG A 50 0.05 -3.58 11.24
C ARG A 50 -0.09 -5.03 10.80
N VAL A 51 -0.51 -5.91 11.71
CA VAL A 51 -0.68 -7.34 11.41
C VAL A 51 -1.71 -7.57 10.30
N GLU A 52 -2.84 -6.88 10.32
CA GLU A 52 -3.86 -7.02 9.28
C GLU A 52 -3.42 -6.36 7.96
N LEU A 53 -2.81 -5.17 8.02
CA LEU A 53 -2.28 -4.46 6.86
C LEU A 53 -1.22 -5.29 6.14
N THR A 54 -0.22 -5.80 6.85
CA THR A 54 0.86 -6.58 6.23
C THR A 54 0.36 -7.86 5.58
N LYS A 55 -0.63 -8.55 6.20
CA LYS A 55 -1.27 -9.71 5.60
C LYS A 55 -2.10 -9.38 4.36
N LEU A 56 -2.68 -8.18 4.29
CA LEU A 56 -3.38 -7.69 3.11
C LEU A 56 -2.39 -7.40 1.98
N LEU A 57 -1.30 -6.68 2.26
CA LEU A 57 -0.31 -6.29 1.26
C LEU A 57 0.40 -7.50 0.63
N VAL A 58 0.54 -8.61 1.37
CA VAL A 58 1.10 -9.89 0.89
C VAL A 58 -0.04 -10.89 0.71
N SER A 59 -0.99 -10.55 -0.16
CA SER A 59 -2.16 -11.39 -0.46
C SER A 59 -2.46 -11.44 -1.94
N LYS A 60 -3.33 -12.37 -2.34
CA LYS A 60 -3.73 -12.59 -3.74
C LYS A 60 -4.27 -11.33 -4.41
N GLU A 61 -5.10 -10.57 -3.67
CA GLU A 61 -5.68 -9.31 -4.14
C GLU A 61 -5.26 -8.16 -3.20
N ALA A 62 -3.97 -7.87 -3.14
CA ALA A 62 -3.43 -6.78 -2.30
C ALA A 62 -4.03 -5.41 -2.65
N GLY A 63 -4.48 -5.23 -3.89
CA GLY A 63 -5.20 -4.05 -4.34
C GLY A 63 -6.50 -3.76 -3.58
N ARG A 64 -6.99 -4.69 -2.75
CA ARG A 64 -8.11 -4.45 -1.82
C ARG A 64 -7.82 -3.38 -0.77
N ILE A 65 -6.58 -2.92 -0.63
CA ILE A 65 -6.29 -1.71 0.17
C ILE A 65 -7.09 -0.49 -0.34
N ARG A 66 -7.49 -0.47 -1.62
CA ARG A 66 -8.42 0.52 -2.19
C ARG A 66 -9.79 0.49 -1.49
N ASP A 67 -10.25 -0.68 -1.01
CA ASP A 67 -11.48 -0.79 -0.24
C ASP A 67 -11.34 -0.11 1.13
N ALA A 68 -10.17 -0.26 1.78
CA ALA A 68 -9.88 0.47 3.02
C ALA A 68 -9.85 1.99 2.81
N TYR A 69 -9.29 2.46 1.70
CA TYR A 69 -9.32 3.87 1.31
C TYR A 69 -10.77 4.36 1.05
N LYS A 70 -11.51 3.67 0.17
CA LYS A 70 -12.87 4.04 -0.23
C LYS A 70 -13.86 4.08 0.94
N THR A 71 -13.64 3.25 1.95
CA THR A 71 -14.46 3.23 3.19
C THR A 71 -13.96 4.20 4.26
N GLY A 72 -12.90 4.96 3.99
CA GLY A 72 -12.35 5.98 4.89
C GLY A 72 -11.55 5.43 6.06
N MET A 73 -11.26 4.12 6.08
CA MET A 73 -10.48 3.50 7.16
C MET A 73 -9.03 4.00 7.20
N THR A 74 -8.40 4.25 6.02
CA THR A 74 -7.01 4.68 5.91
C THR A 74 -6.72 5.98 6.65
N LYS A 75 -7.70 6.88 6.77
CA LYS A 75 -7.60 8.13 7.53
C LYS A 75 -7.12 7.94 8.97
N TYR A 76 -7.39 6.78 9.56
CA TYR A 76 -7.13 6.49 10.97
C TYR A 76 -5.81 5.77 11.23
N PHE A 77 -5.20 5.18 10.20
CA PHE A 77 -3.90 4.48 10.37
C PHE A 77 -2.84 4.85 9.32
N LEU A 78 -3.24 5.31 8.15
CA LEU A 78 -2.33 5.68 7.05
C LEU A 78 -2.88 6.87 6.24
N PRO A 79 -3.13 8.05 6.88
CA PRO A 79 -3.71 9.21 6.20
C PRO A 79 -2.83 9.75 5.06
N GLU A 80 -1.54 9.44 5.07
CA GLU A 80 -0.62 9.82 3.99
C GLU A 80 -1.00 9.13 2.67
N LEU A 81 -1.57 7.92 2.73
CA LEU A 81 -2.08 7.24 1.55
C LEU A 81 -3.28 7.99 0.95
N ASP A 82 -4.15 8.58 1.78
CA ASP A 82 -5.29 9.37 1.27
C ASP A 82 -4.82 10.54 0.41
N ALA A 83 -3.78 11.25 0.84
CA ALA A 83 -3.17 12.32 0.05
C ALA A 83 -2.56 11.79 -1.25
N ALA A 84 -1.86 10.66 -1.20
CA ALA A 84 -1.28 10.03 -2.38
C ALA A 84 -2.35 9.57 -3.39
N MET A 85 -3.48 9.02 -2.92
CA MET A 85 -4.60 8.57 -3.75
C MET A 85 -5.29 9.73 -4.49
N GLN A 86 -5.22 10.95 -3.96
CA GLN A 86 -5.81 12.15 -4.54
C GLN A 86 -4.85 12.95 -5.41
N THR A 87 -3.55 12.61 -5.40
CA THR A 87 -2.52 13.37 -6.12
C THR A 87 -2.30 12.84 -7.52
N GLU A 88 -2.77 13.59 -8.51
CA GLU A 88 -2.42 13.38 -9.93
C GLU A 88 -0.97 13.79 -10.17
N GLN A 89 -0.23 12.99 -10.94
CA GLN A 89 1.19 13.27 -11.18
C GLN A 89 1.43 14.35 -12.24
N LYS A 90 0.38 14.78 -12.98
CA LYS A 90 0.43 15.83 -14.03
C LYS A 90 1.62 15.71 -14.96
N ASN A 91 1.93 14.48 -15.37
CA ASN A 91 3.04 14.16 -16.25
C ASN A 91 2.55 13.17 -17.31
N PRO A 92 2.82 13.38 -18.63
CA PRO A 92 2.35 12.51 -19.71
C PRO A 92 2.80 11.05 -19.60
N HIS A 93 3.83 10.77 -18.80
CA HIS A 93 4.33 9.41 -18.55
C HIS A 93 3.61 8.67 -17.42
N HIS A 94 2.76 9.35 -16.64
CA HIS A 94 2.05 8.78 -15.51
C HIS A 94 0.54 8.84 -15.71
N ILE A 95 -0.09 7.68 -15.84
CA ILE A 95 -1.55 7.53 -15.99
C ILE A 95 -2.27 7.32 -14.66
N TYR A 96 -1.53 7.08 -13.58
CA TYR A 96 -2.05 6.81 -12.24
C TYR A 96 -1.79 7.99 -11.29
N THR A 97 -2.65 8.15 -10.29
CA THR A 97 -2.31 8.94 -9.11
C THR A 97 -1.10 8.34 -8.40
N VAL A 98 -0.46 9.09 -7.50
CA VAL A 98 0.67 8.58 -6.71
C VAL A 98 0.30 7.32 -5.93
N GLY A 99 -0.88 7.31 -5.30
CA GLY A 99 -1.34 6.16 -4.52
C GLY A 99 -1.67 4.94 -5.38
N GLU A 100 -2.37 5.12 -6.52
CA GLU A 100 -2.66 4.03 -7.45
C GLU A 100 -1.39 3.43 -8.04
N HIS A 101 -0.39 4.25 -8.37
CA HIS A 101 0.93 3.78 -8.81
C HIS A 101 1.56 2.85 -7.76
N SER A 102 1.56 3.26 -6.50
CA SER A 102 2.11 2.45 -5.41
C SER A 102 1.35 1.14 -5.21
N ILE A 103 0.01 1.16 -5.32
CA ILE A 103 -0.81 -0.05 -5.18
C ILE A 103 -0.57 -1.02 -6.35
N CYS A 104 -0.51 -0.53 -7.60
CA CYS A 104 -0.16 -1.35 -8.76
C CYS A 104 1.23 -1.99 -8.60
N GLY A 105 2.19 -1.25 -8.03
CA GLY A 105 3.51 -1.81 -7.71
C GLY A 105 3.47 -2.97 -6.71
N ILE A 106 2.58 -2.91 -5.70
CA ILE A 106 2.39 -4.02 -4.76
C ILE A 106 1.76 -5.24 -5.45
N GLU A 107 0.76 -5.02 -6.31
CA GLU A 107 0.13 -6.09 -7.09
C GLU A 107 1.17 -6.79 -7.97
N LEU A 108 2.05 -6.04 -8.63
CA LEU A 108 3.18 -6.57 -9.40
C LEU A 108 4.16 -7.36 -8.53
N MET A 109 4.52 -6.86 -7.33
CA MET A 109 5.39 -7.61 -6.41
C MET A 109 4.78 -8.95 -6.03
N ASN A 110 3.48 -9.02 -5.76
CA ASN A 110 2.80 -10.27 -5.42
C ASN A 110 2.77 -11.26 -6.60
N CYS A 111 2.78 -10.79 -7.83
CA CYS A 111 3.00 -11.63 -9.02
C CYS A 111 4.43 -12.22 -9.02
N PHE A 112 5.45 -11.42 -8.74
CA PHE A 112 6.84 -11.93 -8.66
C PHE A 112 7.03 -12.91 -7.50
N PHE A 113 6.33 -12.74 -6.39
CA PHE A 113 6.35 -13.69 -5.27
C PHE A 113 5.59 -14.99 -5.56
N GLY A 114 4.88 -15.10 -6.68
CA GLY A 114 4.02 -16.25 -6.99
C GLY A 114 2.77 -16.36 -6.11
N ILE A 115 2.37 -15.26 -5.46
CA ILE A 115 1.17 -15.19 -4.61
C ILE A 115 -0.09 -15.05 -5.46
N THR A 116 0.02 -14.38 -6.59
CA THR A 116 -1.01 -14.23 -7.60
C THR A 116 -0.44 -14.46 -9.00
N SER A 117 -1.29 -14.82 -9.95
CA SER A 117 -0.95 -14.90 -11.37
C SER A 117 -1.87 -13.97 -12.14
N ASP A 118 -1.39 -12.81 -12.53
CA ASP A 118 -2.06 -11.94 -13.49
C ASP A 118 -1.20 -11.85 -14.74
N GLU A 119 -1.56 -12.65 -15.77
CA GLU A 119 -0.83 -12.72 -17.03
C GLU A 119 -0.76 -11.35 -17.73
N LYS A 120 -1.78 -10.51 -17.58
CA LYS A 120 -1.83 -9.18 -18.21
C LYS A 120 -0.73 -8.23 -17.69
N ILE A 121 -0.26 -8.45 -16.47
CA ILE A 121 0.84 -7.66 -15.90
C ILE A 121 2.17 -8.07 -16.55
N TYR A 122 2.33 -9.37 -16.85
CA TYR A 122 3.57 -9.91 -17.41
C TYR A 122 3.82 -9.49 -18.87
N ASP A 123 2.78 -9.32 -19.66
CA ASP A 123 2.88 -8.98 -21.10
C ASP A 123 3.66 -7.67 -21.36
N LYS A 124 3.76 -6.81 -20.36
CA LYS A 124 4.45 -5.51 -20.45
C LYS A 124 5.88 -5.52 -19.92
N ILE A 125 6.35 -6.65 -19.37
CA ILE A 125 7.66 -6.76 -18.75
C ILE A 125 8.56 -7.60 -19.63
N PRO A 126 9.77 -7.12 -20.01
CA PRO A 126 10.72 -7.93 -20.76
C PRO A 126 11.00 -9.25 -20.04
N GLU A 127 11.03 -10.36 -20.79
CA GLU A 127 11.12 -11.72 -20.26
C GLU A 127 12.34 -11.92 -19.33
N ASN A 128 13.50 -11.39 -19.73
CA ASN A 128 14.72 -11.44 -18.92
C ASN A 128 14.61 -10.71 -17.58
N VAL A 129 13.84 -9.60 -17.52
CA VAL A 129 13.56 -8.86 -16.29
C VAL A 129 12.59 -9.67 -15.42
N LEU A 130 11.55 -10.23 -16.01
CA LEU A 130 10.57 -11.07 -15.33
C LEU A 130 11.21 -12.31 -14.69
N GLU A 131 12.05 -13.04 -15.45
CA GLU A 131 12.77 -14.19 -14.90
C GLU A 131 13.70 -13.83 -13.76
N THR A 132 14.44 -12.72 -13.90
CA THR A 132 15.36 -12.26 -12.86
C THR A 132 14.58 -11.89 -11.60
N ALA A 133 13.48 -11.13 -11.74
CA ALA A 133 12.62 -10.75 -10.63
C ALA A 133 12.04 -11.98 -9.90
N LYS A 134 11.52 -12.97 -10.64
CA LYS A 134 11.01 -14.23 -10.07
C LYS A 134 12.09 -15.04 -9.35
N LYS A 135 13.31 -15.13 -9.92
CA LYS A 135 14.44 -15.81 -9.28
C LYS A 135 14.88 -15.15 -7.97
N LEU A 136 14.85 -13.81 -7.90
CA LEU A 136 15.14 -13.07 -6.68
C LEU A 136 14.02 -13.22 -5.66
N ALA A 137 12.78 -13.07 -6.10
CA ALA A 137 11.59 -13.19 -5.26
C ALA A 137 11.45 -14.57 -4.58
N ALA A 138 11.80 -15.64 -5.29
CA ALA A 138 11.78 -17.02 -4.77
C ALA A 138 12.73 -17.24 -3.59
N LYS A 139 13.73 -16.37 -3.40
CA LYS A 139 14.69 -16.44 -2.27
C LYS A 139 14.22 -15.63 -1.05
N MET A 140 13.13 -14.88 -1.17
CA MET A 140 12.65 -13.98 -0.13
C MET A 140 11.74 -14.71 0.84
N ASP A 141 12.00 -14.57 2.13
CA ASP A 141 11.08 -14.99 3.18
C ASP A 141 9.89 -14.02 3.32
N LYS A 142 8.87 -14.41 4.11
CA LYS A 142 7.67 -13.58 4.30
C LYS A 142 7.95 -12.21 4.90
N LYS A 143 8.98 -12.08 5.74
CA LYS A 143 9.38 -10.79 6.33
C LYS A 143 9.95 -9.87 5.24
N GLN A 144 10.80 -10.40 4.38
CA GLN A 144 11.37 -9.66 3.25
C GLN A 144 10.30 -9.25 2.24
N GLN A 145 9.37 -10.15 1.89
CA GLN A 145 8.21 -9.84 1.05
C GLN A 145 7.37 -8.70 1.65
N THR A 146 7.10 -8.75 2.95
CA THR A 146 6.37 -7.69 3.67
C THR A 146 7.10 -6.35 3.62
N VAL A 147 8.41 -6.34 3.86
CA VAL A 147 9.23 -5.13 3.78
C VAL A 147 9.19 -4.53 2.38
N LEU A 148 9.28 -5.37 1.34
CA LEU A 148 9.26 -4.89 -0.04
C LEU A 148 7.88 -4.34 -0.42
N CYS A 149 6.77 -4.99 -0.02
CA CYS A 149 5.43 -4.45 -0.23
C CYS A 149 5.22 -3.11 0.51
N MET A 150 5.73 -2.99 1.74
CA MET A 150 5.71 -1.72 2.47
C MET A 150 6.56 -0.65 1.78
N THR A 151 7.72 -1.03 1.25
CA THR A 151 8.56 -0.14 0.45
C THR A 151 7.79 0.39 -0.77
N MET A 152 7.15 -0.51 -1.53
CA MET A 152 6.33 -0.13 -2.68
C MET A 152 5.15 0.76 -2.31
N LEU A 153 4.51 0.53 -1.15
CA LEU A 153 3.43 1.39 -0.68
C LEU A 153 3.91 2.81 -0.35
N LEU A 154 5.16 2.95 0.11
CA LEU A 154 5.67 4.18 0.72
C LEU A 154 6.75 4.90 -0.11
N HIS A 155 7.23 4.35 -1.24
CA HIS A 155 8.36 4.93 -1.97
C HIS A 155 8.08 6.35 -2.47
N ASP A 156 6.86 6.61 -2.89
CA ASP A 156 6.38 7.88 -3.43
C ASP A 156 5.49 8.69 -2.46
N ILE A 157 5.39 8.28 -1.21
CA ILE A 157 4.42 8.81 -0.24
C ILE A 157 4.58 10.31 0.04
N ALA A 158 5.74 10.87 -0.24
CA ALA A 158 6.01 12.30 -0.07
C ALA A 158 5.74 13.13 -1.34
N LYS A 159 5.46 12.53 -2.48
CA LYS A 159 5.16 13.28 -3.71
C LYS A 159 4.10 14.36 -3.52
N PRO A 160 2.97 14.10 -2.81
CA PRO A 160 1.99 15.15 -2.55
C PRO A 160 2.54 16.39 -1.83
N ALA A 161 3.51 16.18 -0.94
CA ALA A 161 4.09 17.25 -0.12
C ALA A 161 5.19 18.07 -0.83
N VAL A 162 5.79 17.54 -1.89
CA VAL A 162 6.89 18.19 -2.63
C VAL A 162 6.50 18.58 -4.06
N MET A 163 5.26 18.34 -4.44
CA MET A 163 4.77 18.62 -5.78
C MET A 163 4.83 20.10 -6.11
N THR A 164 5.44 20.42 -7.23
CA THR A 164 5.36 21.72 -7.87
C THR A 164 4.83 21.57 -9.29
N VAL A 165 4.21 22.58 -9.83
CA VAL A 165 3.68 22.58 -11.20
C VAL A 165 4.32 23.74 -11.95
N ASP A 166 4.92 23.48 -13.10
CA ASP A 166 5.53 24.50 -13.93
C ASP A 166 4.50 25.28 -14.77
N GLU A 167 4.99 26.29 -15.54
CA GLU A 167 4.16 27.13 -16.40
C GLU A 167 3.41 26.35 -17.51
N LYS A 168 3.90 25.14 -17.84
CA LYS A 168 3.27 24.23 -18.82
C LYS A 168 2.26 23.28 -18.18
N GLY A 169 2.05 23.37 -16.87
CA GLY A 169 1.15 22.50 -16.12
C GLY A 169 1.74 21.13 -15.78
N ILE A 170 3.05 20.93 -15.96
CA ILE A 170 3.72 19.67 -15.68
C ILE A 170 4.11 19.59 -14.21
N GLY A 171 3.81 18.44 -13.57
CA GLY A 171 4.15 18.18 -12.17
C GLY A 171 5.60 17.73 -12.01
N HIS A 172 6.28 18.30 -11.01
CA HIS A 172 7.65 17.95 -10.61
C HIS A 172 7.67 17.54 -9.13
N PHE A 173 8.51 16.56 -8.79
CA PHE A 173 8.57 15.96 -7.46
C PHE A 173 10.02 15.92 -6.92
N ILE A 174 10.75 17.03 -7.09
CA ILE A 174 12.17 17.10 -6.77
C ILE A 174 12.42 16.77 -5.29
N GLY A 175 13.34 15.83 -5.04
CA GLY A 175 13.73 15.42 -3.71
C GLY A 175 12.73 14.49 -2.98
N HIS A 176 11.68 13.99 -3.68
CA HIS A 176 10.72 13.09 -3.08
C HIS A 176 11.33 11.82 -2.46
N PRO A 177 12.42 11.19 -2.99
CA PRO A 177 12.95 9.98 -2.35
C PRO A 177 13.44 10.24 -0.93
N ALA A 178 14.16 11.35 -0.73
CA ALA A 178 14.65 11.74 0.59
C ALA A 178 13.53 12.09 1.56
N GLN A 179 12.47 12.71 1.07
CA GLN A 179 11.33 13.07 1.90
C GLN A 179 10.43 11.86 2.15
N SER A 180 10.26 10.96 1.17
CA SER A 180 9.53 9.69 1.32
C SER A 180 10.21 8.78 2.34
N GLU A 181 11.56 8.69 2.35
CA GLU A 181 12.32 7.99 3.39
C GLU A 181 11.96 8.49 4.79
N LYS A 182 11.96 9.83 4.99
CA LYS A 182 11.64 10.43 6.30
C LYS A 182 10.20 10.14 6.71
N MET A 183 9.25 10.24 5.79
CA MET A 183 7.84 9.93 6.04
C MET A 183 7.64 8.45 6.31
N ALA A 184 8.20 7.57 5.49
CA ALA A 184 8.13 6.12 5.67
C ALA A 184 8.67 5.69 7.03
N LYS A 185 9.80 6.26 7.48
CA LYS A 185 10.34 6.00 8.82
C LYS A 185 9.35 6.36 9.92
N LYS A 186 8.66 7.50 9.83
CA LYS A 186 7.63 7.92 10.79
C LYS A 186 6.42 6.99 10.75
N ILE A 187 5.92 6.64 9.55
CA ILE A 187 4.77 5.76 9.35
C ILE A 187 5.06 4.37 9.92
N MET A 188 6.19 3.76 9.55
CA MET A 188 6.53 2.42 10.00
C MET A 188 6.78 2.35 11.51
N ARG A 189 7.36 3.40 12.12
CA ARG A 189 7.46 3.53 13.58
C ARG A 189 6.09 3.63 14.24
N ARG A 190 5.19 4.46 13.71
CA ARG A 190 3.80 4.58 14.17
C ARG A 190 3.07 3.25 14.10
N LEU A 191 3.32 2.45 13.05
CA LEU A 191 2.79 1.11 12.88
C LEU A 191 3.60 0.03 13.62
N THR A 192 4.54 0.40 14.49
CA THR A 192 5.32 -0.52 15.36
C THR A 192 6.13 -1.58 14.61
N PHE A 193 6.67 -1.28 13.42
CA PHE A 193 7.64 -2.14 12.75
C PHE A 193 8.96 -2.18 13.51
N ASP A 194 9.68 -3.31 13.41
CA ASP A 194 11.02 -3.44 13.97
C ASP A 194 12.05 -2.59 13.20
N ASN A 195 13.15 -2.23 13.89
CA ASN A 195 14.15 -1.32 13.35
C ASN A 195 14.87 -1.87 12.10
N ASP A 196 15.05 -3.17 11.98
CA ASP A 196 15.65 -3.81 10.80
C ASP A 196 14.76 -3.62 9.57
N SER A 197 13.45 -3.91 9.71
CA SER A 197 12.46 -3.68 8.66
C SER A 197 12.38 -2.22 8.24
N ILE A 198 12.39 -1.28 9.19
CA ILE A 198 12.39 0.16 8.94
C ILE A 198 13.65 0.56 8.17
N SER A 199 14.82 0.13 8.61
CA SER A 199 16.09 0.47 7.98
C SER A 199 16.16 0.00 6.52
N LYS A 200 15.73 -1.25 6.26
CA LYS A 200 15.70 -1.82 4.92
C LYS A 200 14.74 -1.06 3.99
N ALA A 201 13.51 -0.82 4.43
CA ALA A 201 12.53 -0.06 3.65
C ALA A 201 13.02 1.36 3.36
N CYS A 202 13.53 2.07 4.37
CA CYS A 202 14.07 3.42 4.21
C CYS A 202 15.21 3.48 3.21
N ARG A 203 16.14 2.51 3.24
CA ARG A 203 17.24 2.44 2.28
C ARG A 203 16.74 2.22 0.85
N LEU A 204 15.79 1.31 0.65
CA LEU A 204 15.19 1.07 -0.67
C LEU A 204 14.46 2.32 -1.17
N ILE A 205 13.66 2.97 -0.32
CA ILE A 205 12.94 4.21 -0.66
C ILE A 205 13.92 5.34 -1.01
N ARG A 206 15.04 5.45 -0.31
CA ARG A 206 16.03 6.51 -0.57
C ARG A 206 16.65 6.44 -1.95
N PHE A 207 16.81 5.24 -2.50
CA PHE A 207 17.56 4.97 -3.73
C PHE A 207 16.71 4.30 -4.82
N HIS A 208 15.39 4.53 -4.82
CA HIS A 208 14.49 3.92 -5.80
C HIS A 208 14.47 4.64 -7.15
N ASP A 209 14.99 5.89 -7.21
CA ASP A 209 15.02 6.81 -8.33
C ASP A 209 16.46 7.00 -8.82
#